data_830b3c213e0f0b06a8fad144987131c0
#
_entry.id   830b3c213e0f0b06a8fad144987131c0
#
_cell.length_a   1.000
_cell.length_b   1.000
_cell.length_c   1.000
_cell.angle_alpha   90.00
_cell.angle_beta   90.00
_cell.angle_gamma   90.00
#
_symmetry.space_group_name_H-M   'P 1'
#
loop_
_entity.id
_entity.type
_entity.pdbx_description
1 polymer ?
#
loop_
_entity_poly.entity_id
_entity_poly.type
_entity_poly.pdbx_seq_one_letter_code
_entity_poly.pdbx_strand_id
1 'polypeptide(L)'
;MLEKRYLVLEDGSYYEGYRLGSDDLSIGEIVFNTAMTGYQETISDPSYTGQIITFTYPLIGNYGINRDDFESLTPTLNGVVVKEASTHPSNFRHQKTLHEVLVQYHIPGISGVDTRSITRKIRQHGVLRAGFTDNKDDIQALAEQLKTAELPRDEVQTVSTKTPYVSTGSDLSVVLLDFGKKQNIVRELNSRGCNVTVVPYNTTAEEILGMSPDGVMLSNGPGDPDEVAIEMINRILGKIPFFGICLGHQLFALSQGATSFKMKFGHRGANHPVKDLRTGKVDITSQNHGYSIDRDSLKDTDLEVTHIALNDGTVEGLRHKQLPAFSVQYHPEARPGPSDSNYLFDEFITMMNEFKEKERHFNA
;
A
#
# COMPACT_ATOMS: atom_id res chain seq x y z
N MET A 1 -16.06 32.06 -6.26
CA MET A 1 -17.13 31.06 -6.49
C MET A 1 -16.46 29.70 -6.52
N LEU A 2 -17.09 28.68 -5.95
CA LEU A 2 -16.58 27.32 -6.08
C LEU A 2 -16.73 26.91 -7.54
N GLU A 3 -15.65 26.46 -8.17
CA GLU A 3 -15.64 26.03 -9.57
C GLU A 3 -16.17 24.61 -9.69
N LYS A 4 -17.04 24.39 -10.66
CA LYS A 4 -17.63 23.07 -10.90
C LYS A 4 -16.59 22.10 -11.46
N ARG A 5 -16.70 20.85 -11.06
CA ARG A 5 -15.95 19.70 -11.57
C ARG A 5 -16.86 18.49 -11.68
N TYR A 6 -16.56 17.62 -12.61
CA TYR A 6 -17.28 16.37 -12.84
C TYR A 6 -16.30 15.20 -12.69
N LEU A 7 -16.68 14.20 -11.90
CA LEU A 7 -16.05 12.89 -11.89
C LEU A 7 -16.84 12.01 -12.86
N VAL A 8 -16.16 11.47 -13.88
CA VAL A 8 -16.75 10.61 -14.90
C VAL A 8 -16.21 9.20 -14.74
N LEU A 9 -17.08 8.19 -14.85
CA LEU A 9 -16.71 6.78 -14.82
C LEU A 9 -16.81 6.15 -16.21
N GLU A 10 -16.07 5.09 -16.47
CA GLU A 10 -16.05 4.38 -17.76
C GLU A 10 -17.41 3.81 -18.19
N ASP A 11 -18.34 3.60 -17.24
CA ASP A 11 -19.71 3.17 -17.53
C ASP A 11 -20.63 4.31 -18.01
N GLY A 12 -20.10 5.53 -18.16
CA GLY A 12 -20.81 6.72 -18.57
C GLY A 12 -21.51 7.47 -17.44
N SER A 13 -21.52 6.93 -16.23
CA SER A 13 -22.06 7.69 -15.11
C SER A 13 -21.11 8.79 -14.67
N TYR A 14 -21.68 9.89 -14.16
CA TYR A 14 -20.90 11.01 -13.66
C TYR A 14 -21.48 11.60 -12.38
N TYR A 15 -20.63 12.31 -11.64
CA TYR A 15 -20.99 13.01 -10.40
C TYR A 15 -20.54 14.46 -10.50
N GLU A 16 -21.48 15.39 -10.32
CA GLU A 16 -21.22 16.83 -10.29
C GLU A 16 -20.86 17.27 -8.87
N GLY A 17 -19.79 18.04 -8.73
CA GLY A 17 -19.33 18.61 -7.48
C GLY A 17 -18.50 19.86 -7.70
N TYR A 18 -17.59 20.13 -6.80
CA TYR A 18 -16.75 21.32 -6.80
C TYR A 18 -15.27 20.92 -6.82
N ARG A 19 -14.47 21.68 -7.55
CA ARG A 19 -13.03 21.47 -7.62
C ARG A 19 -12.38 21.53 -6.23
N LEU A 20 -11.60 20.51 -5.93
CA LEU A 20 -10.71 20.39 -4.79
C LEU A 20 -9.29 20.09 -5.30
N GLY A 21 -8.28 20.71 -4.69
CA GLY A 21 -6.89 20.51 -5.13
C GLY A 21 -6.57 21.27 -6.42
N SER A 22 -5.73 20.67 -7.26
CA SER A 22 -5.21 21.30 -8.47
C SER A 22 -6.26 21.38 -9.59
N ASP A 23 -5.97 22.20 -10.61
CA ASP A 23 -6.71 22.30 -11.85
C ASP A 23 -6.32 21.25 -12.90
N ASP A 24 -5.31 20.43 -12.57
CA ASP A 24 -4.95 19.30 -13.41
C ASP A 24 -6.11 18.35 -13.61
N LEU A 25 -6.09 17.66 -14.75
CA LEU A 25 -7.03 16.58 -15.07
C LEU A 25 -6.26 15.26 -15.11
N SER A 26 -6.83 14.24 -14.51
CA SER A 26 -6.21 12.92 -14.47
C SER A 26 -7.23 11.83 -14.71
N ILE A 27 -6.75 10.67 -15.11
CA ILE A 27 -7.51 9.42 -15.16
C ILE A 27 -6.81 8.38 -14.28
N GLY A 28 -7.58 7.45 -13.73
CA GLY A 28 -7.04 6.39 -12.89
C GLY A 28 -8.08 5.35 -12.52
N GLU A 29 -7.66 4.31 -11.83
CA GLU A 29 -8.57 3.32 -11.26
C GLU A 29 -9.23 3.92 -10.01
N ILE A 30 -10.58 4.02 -10.00
CA ILE A 30 -11.30 4.54 -8.85
C ILE A 30 -11.50 3.46 -7.80
N VAL A 31 -11.05 3.75 -6.58
CA VAL A 31 -11.16 2.87 -5.42
C VAL A 31 -11.81 3.61 -4.26
N PHE A 32 -12.22 2.91 -3.21
CA PHE A 32 -12.72 3.54 -2.00
C PHE A 32 -11.92 3.12 -0.76
N ASN A 33 -11.80 4.00 0.20
CA ASN A 33 -11.19 3.74 1.49
C ASN A 33 -12.22 3.96 2.60
N THR A 34 -12.31 3.00 3.54
CA THR A 34 -13.30 3.01 4.63
C THR A 34 -12.74 3.52 5.96
N ALA A 35 -11.48 3.91 6.03
CA ALA A 35 -10.88 4.47 7.24
C ALA A 35 -11.59 5.76 7.66
N MET A 36 -11.81 5.91 8.97
CA MET A 36 -12.45 7.10 9.55
C MET A 36 -11.46 8.22 9.80
N THR A 37 -10.16 7.90 9.88
CA THR A 37 -9.04 8.81 10.15
C THR A 37 -7.86 8.41 9.29
N GLY A 38 -6.79 9.22 9.28
CA GLY A 38 -5.57 8.89 8.56
C GLY A 38 -5.64 9.21 7.06
N TYR A 39 -6.40 10.21 6.67
CA TYR A 39 -6.47 10.60 5.27
C TYR A 39 -5.14 11.12 4.72
N GLN A 40 -4.31 11.75 5.55
CA GLN A 40 -2.98 12.23 5.14
C GLN A 40 -2.07 11.06 4.82
N GLU A 41 -2.01 10.07 5.69
CA GLU A 41 -1.25 8.84 5.50
C GLU A 41 -1.74 8.09 4.26
N THR A 42 -3.06 7.99 4.08
CA THR A 42 -3.67 7.38 2.88
C THR A 42 -3.28 8.10 1.59
N ILE A 43 -3.35 9.44 1.57
CA ILE A 43 -2.99 10.25 0.39
C ILE A 43 -1.49 10.12 0.07
N SER A 44 -0.65 9.94 1.07
CA SER A 44 0.80 9.82 0.91
C SER A 44 1.32 8.38 0.83
N ASP A 45 0.44 7.38 0.88
CA ASP A 45 0.81 5.98 0.67
C ASP A 45 1.07 5.71 -0.82
N PRO A 46 2.31 5.36 -1.22
CA PRO A 46 2.64 5.11 -2.61
C PRO A 46 1.85 3.95 -3.25
N SER A 47 1.26 3.07 -2.45
CA SER A 47 0.41 1.99 -2.95
C SER A 47 -0.86 2.48 -3.66
N TYR A 48 -1.21 3.77 -3.53
CA TYR A 48 -2.30 4.39 -4.29
C TYR A 48 -1.86 5.06 -5.60
N THR A 49 -0.62 4.89 -6.04
CA THR A 49 -0.15 5.40 -7.34
C THR A 49 -1.06 4.88 -8.46
N GLY A 50 -1.44 5.78 -9.38
CA GLY A 50 -2.38 5.45 -10.47
C GLY A 50 -3.86 5.40 -10.07
N GLN A 51 -4.21 5.60 -8.79
CA GLN A 51 -5.58 5.47 -8.29
C GLN A 51 -6.22 6.81 -7.94
N ILE A 52 -7.55 6.87 -8.09
CA ILE A 52 -8.42 7.95 -7.60
C ILE A 52 -9.13 7.42 -6.35
N ILE A 53 -8.87 8.03 -5.19
CA ILE A 53 -9.38 7.55 -3.91
C ILE A 53 -10.70 8.22 -3.56
N THR A 54 -11.75 7.43 -3.36
CA THR A 54 -13.01 7.88 -2.77
C THR A 54 -13.01 7.62 -1.26
N PHE A 55 -13.01 8.67 -0.46
CA PHE A 55 -13.15 8.55 0.99
C PHE A 55 -14.62 8.37 1.37
N THR A 56 -14.92 7.28 2.08
CA THR A 56 -16.29 7.01 2.55
C THR A 56 -16.66 7.82 3.78
N TYR A 57 -15.67 8.24 4.57
CA TYR A 57 -15.88 9.12 5.70
C TYR A 57 -16.33 10.52 5.18
N PRO A 58 -17.40 11.10 5.73
CA PRO A 58 -18.05 12.24 5.11
C PRO A 58 -17.24 13.55 5.15
N LEU A 59 -16.40 13.76 6.17
CA LEU A 59 -15.61 14.99 6.35
C LEU A 59 -14.12 14.67 6.32
N ILE A 60 -13.42 15.18 5.32
CA ILE A 60 -11.98 14.99 5.14
C ILE A 60 -11.26 16.33 5.28
N GLY A 61 -10.04 16.34 5.84
CA GLY A 61 -9.26 17.55 6.05
C GLY A 61 -9.49 18.25 7.41
N ASN A 62 -10.34 17.71 8.28
CA ASN A 62 -10.77 18.33 9.54
C ASN A 62 -9.64 18.56 10.55
N TYR A 63 -8.57 17.79 10.55
CA TYR A 63 -7.36 18.00 11.37
C TYR A 63 -6.18 18.56 10.58
N GLY A 64 -6.38 18.90 9.31
CA GLY A 64 -5.34 19.46 8.45
C GLY A 64 -4.28 18.46 8.03
N ILE A 65 -3.19 18.98 7.51
CA ILE A 65 -2.00 18.25 7.07
C ILE A 65 -0.78 18.77 7.85
N ASN A 66 0.10 17.87 8.25
CA ASN A 66 1.36 18.19 8.91
C ASN A 66 2.52 17.40 8.25
N ARG A 67 3.77 17.76 8.53
CA ARG A 67 4.93 17.14 7.89
C ARG A 67 5.26 15.73 8.41
N ASP A 68 4.80 15.37 9.61
CA ASP A 68 5.29 14.16 10.31
C ASP A 68 4.48 12.91 9.97
N ASP A 69 3.23 13.09 9.49
CA ASP A 69 2.30 12.00 9.19
C ASP A 69 2.28 11.62 7.69
N PHE A 70 3.26 12.09 6.91
CA PHE A 70 3.48 11.60 5.55
C PHE A 70 4.16 10.23 5.56
N GLU A 71 3.66 9.35 4.70
CA GLU A 71 4.22 8.01 4.47
C GLU A 71 5.17 7.94 3.28
N SER A 72 5.17 8.98 2.43
CA SER A 72 6.16 9.21 1.36
C SER A 72 6.51 10.69 1.27
N LEU A 73 7.63 11.02 0.62
CA LEU A 73 8.02 12.41 0.39
C LEU A 73 7.07 13.14 -0.55
N THR A 74 6.51 12.44 -1.52
CA THR A 74 5.62 12.99 -2.54
C THR A 74 4.44 12.05 -2.74
N PRO A 75 3.20 12.50 -2.48
CA PRO A 75 2.02 11.76 -2.87
C PRO A 75 1.95 11.54 -4.39
N THR A 76 1.53 10.36 -4.82
CA THR A 76 1.55 9.93 -6.24
C THR A 76 0.20 9.42 -6.74
N LEU A 77 -0.86 9.58 -5.95
CA LEU A 77 -2.21 9.20 -6.37
C LEU A 77 -2.74 10.14 -7.49
N ASN A 78 -3.66 9.64 -8.29
CA ASN A 78 -4.22 10.38 -9.43
C ASN A 78 -5.43 11.25 -9.06
N GLY A 79 -5.97 11.14 -7.85
CA GLY A 79 -7.04 12.04 -7.44
C GLY A 79 -7.74 11.68 -6.15
N VAL A 80 -8.53 12.64 -5.66
CA VAL A 80 -9.26 12.53 -4.39
C VAL A 80 -10.73 12.88 -4.58
N VAL A 81 -11.60 12.02 -4.05
CA VAL A 81 -13.06 12.20 -4.09
C VAL A 81 -13.61 12.23 -2.68
N VAL A 82 -14.23 13.32 -2.28
CA VAL A 82 -14.76 13.52 -0.93
C VAL A 82 -16.18 14.04 -0.95
N LYS A 83 -16.96 13.73 0.08
CA LYS A 83 -18.27 14.34 0.26
C LYS A 83 -18.12 15.79 0.72
N GLU A 84 -17.26 16.02 1.72
CA GLU A 84 -16.99 17.36 2.27
C GLU A 84 -15.50 17.50 2.57
N ALA A 85 -14.89 18.60 2.15
CA ALA A 85 -13.53 18.97 2.48
C ALA A 85 -13.53 20.12 3.50
N SER A 86 -12.85 19.93 4.62
CA SER A 86 -12.72 21.01 5.63
C SER A 86 -11.81 22.11 5.10
N THR A 87 -12.29 23.33 5.18
CA THR A 87 -11.53 24.56 4.87
C THR A 87 -10.87 25.17 6.11
N HIS A 88 -11.26 24.73 7.30
CA HIS A 88 -10.78 25.25 8.58
C HIS A 88 -10.36 24.09 9.50
N PRO A 89 -9.14 23.56 9.32
CA PRO A 89 -8.64 22.51 10.21
C PRO A 89 -8.51 23.00 11.65
N SER A 90 -8.84 22.13 12.61
CA SER A 90 -8.87 22.50 14.04
C SER A 90 -7.81 21.79 14.90
N ASN A 91 -6.82 21.14 14.31
CA ASN A 91 -5.75 20.49 15.06
C ASN A 91 -4.54 21.42 15.25
N PHE A 92 -3.92 21.40 16.44
CA PHE A 92 -2.74 22.23 16.75
C PHE A 92 -1.50 21.90 15.91
N ARG A 93 -1.44 20.69 15.34
CA ARG A 93 -0.32 20.25 14.48
C ARG A 93 -0.50 20.64 13.02
N HIS A 94 -1.68 21.16 12.63
CA HIS A 94 -1.94 21.46 11.23
C HIS A 94 -1.00 22.58 10.73
N GLN A 95 -0.48 22.41 9.53
CA GLN A 95 0.36 23.37 8.82
C GLN A 95 -0.28 23.84 7.52
N LYS A 96 -1.04 22.94 6.87
CA LYS A 96 -1.75 23.20 5.62
C LYS A 96 -3.13 22.55 5.64
N THR A 97 -4.01 23.08 4.81
CA THR A 97 -5.28 22.43 4.48
C THR A 97 -5.07 21.28 3.49
N LEU A 98 -6.03 20.39 3.39
CA LEU A 98 -6.03 19.37 2.35
C LEU A 98 -5.93 19.98 0.95
N HIS A 99 -6.71 21.03 0.69
CA HIS A 99 -6.72 21.73 -0.61
C HIS A 99 -5.32 22.24 -0.99
N GLU A 100 -4.62 22.94 -0.09
CA GLU A 100 -3.28 23.47 -0.34
C GLU A 100 -2.26 22.38 -0.66
N VAL A 101 -2.36 21.22 0.01
CA VAL A 101 -1.45 20.10 -0.26
C VAL A 101 -1.75 19.45 -1.60
N LEU A 102 -3.01 19.25 -1.93
CA LEU A 102 -3.39 18.72 -3.24
C LEU A 102 -2.95 19.64 -4.39
N VAL A 103 -3.08 20.97 -4.23
CA VAL A 103 -2.55 21.96 -5.20
C VAL A 103 -1.03 21.85 -5.29
N GLN A 104 -0.33 21.80 -4.17
CA GLN A 104 1.14 21.73 -4.14
C GLN A 104 1.71 20.51 -4.89
N TYR A 105 1.01 19.38 -4.83
CA TYR A 105 1.45 18.14 -5.46
C TYR A 105 0.75 17.83 -6.79
N HIS A 106 0.05 18.81 -7.38
CA HIS A 106 -0.67 18.67 -8.65
C HIS A 106 -1.69 17.53 -8.67
N ILE A 107 -2.38 17.32 -7.53
CA ILE A 107 -3.38 16.28 -7.38
C ILE A 107 -4.78 16.89 -7.54
N PRO A 108 -5.53 16.50 -8.58
CA PRO A 108 -6.91 16.91 -8.74
C PRO A 108 -7.83 16.22 -7.74
N GLY A 109 -8.93 16.88 -7.43
CA GLY A 109 -9.95 16.31 -6.57
C GLY A 109 -11.32 16.93 -6.81
N ILE A 110 -12.32 16.28 -6.23
CA ILE A 110 -13.71 16.74 -6.27
C ILE A 110 -14.33 16.62 -4.88
N SER A 111 -15.08 17.64 -4.48
CA SER A 111 -15.87 17.67 -3.24
C SER A 111 -17.36 17.90 -3.54
N GLY A 112 -18.21 17.59 -2.59
CA GLY A 112 -19.67 17.79 -2.73
C GLY A 112 -20.40 16.66 -3.43
N VAL A 113 -19.76 15.50 -3.64
CA VAL A 113 -20.34 14.36 -4.34
C VAL A 113 -20.88 13.29 -3.38
N ASP A 114 -21.78 12.45 -3.88
CA ASP A 114 -22.31 11.29 -3.14
C ASP A 114 -21.29 10.14 -3.15
N THR A 115 -20.33 10.17 -2.24
CA THR A 115 -19.30 9.14 -2.07
C THR A 115 -19.89 7.77 -1.72
N ARG A 116 -21.08 7.73 -1.08
CA ARG A 116 -21.79 6.48 -0.78
C ARG A 116 -22.30 5.81 -2.07
N SER A 117 -22.87 6.59 -2.98
CA SER A 117 -23.31 6.09 -4.29
C SER A 117 -22.12 5.52 -5.09
N ILE A 118 -21.00 6.24 -5.14
CA ILE A 118 -19.75 5.79 -5.79
C ILE A 118 -19.27 4.47 -5.18
N THR A 119 -19.18 4.41 -3.86
CA THR A 119 -18.74 3.19 -3.13
C THR A 119 -19.65 2.00 -3.43
N ARG A 120 -20.97 2.19 -3.44
CA ARG A 120 -21.92 1.12 -3.80
C ARG A 120 -21.72 0.62 -5.22
N LYS A 121 -21.46 1.53 -6.15
CA LYS A 121 -21.18 1.20 -7.55
C LYS A 121 -19.90 0.36 -7.67
N ILE A 122 -18.81 0.77 -7.05
CA ILE A 122 -17.55 -0.01 -7.05
C ILE A 122 -17.75 -1.39 -6.42
N ARG A 123 -18.50 -1.50 -5.32
CA ARG A 123 -18.81 -2.81 -4.71
C ARG A 123 -19.64 -3.72 -5.62
N GLN A 124 -20.53 -3.12 -6.40
CA GLN A 124 -21.43 -3.88 -7.30
C GLN A 124 -20.72 -4.33 -8.59
N HIS A 125 -19.90 -3.47 -9.20
CA HIS A 125 -19.31 -3.69 -10.52
C HIS A 125 -17.82 -4.06 -10.49
N GLY A 126 -17.14 -3.81 -9.38
CA GLY A 126 -15.69 -3.87 -9.25
C GLY A 126 -15.07 -2.47 -9.38
N VAL A 127 -13.75 -2.41 -9.37
CA VAL A 127 -13.02 -1.17 -9.65
C VAL A 127 -13.25 -0.77 -11.10
N LEU A 128 -13.33 0.54 -11.36
CA LEU A 128 -13.63 1.15 -12.64
C LEU A 128 -12.56 2.18 -12.97
N ARG A 129 -12.38 2.49 -14.25
CA ARG A 129 -11.62 3.68 -14.63
C ARG A 129 -12.47 4.92 -14.43
N ALA A 130 -11.84 5.98 -13.96
CA ALA A 130 -12.47 7.27 -13.74
C ALA A 130 -11.55 8.42 -14.16
N GLY A 131 -12.12 9.59 -14.37
CA GLY A 131 -11.37 10.80 -14.69
C GLY A 131 -12.15 12.05 -14.33
N PHE A 132 -11.46 13.19 -14.32
CA PHE A 132 -12.06 14.48 -14.03
C PHE A 132 -12.20 15.32 -15.30
N THR A 133 -13.27 16.15 -15.33
CA THR A 133 -13.41 17.25 -16.29
C THR A 133 -14.06 18.44 -15.62
N ASP A 134 -13.68 19.66 -16.01
CA ASP A 134 -14.31 20.90 -15.54
C ASP A 134 -15.39 21.40 -16.52
N ASN A 135 -15.53 20.75 -17.68
CA ASN A 135 -16.53 21.07 -18.68
C ASN A 135 -17.56 19.93 -18.81
N LYS A 136 -18.83 20.29 -18.67
CA LYS A 136 -19.95 19.35 -18.75
C LYS A 136 -20.08 18.71 -20.14
N ASP A 137 -19.72 19.43 -21.18
CA ASP A 137 -19.86 18.96 -22.57
C ASP A 137 -18.84 17.85 -22.91
N ASP A 138 -17.77 17.72 -22.11
CA ASP A 138 -16.71 16.72 -22.32
C ASP A 138 -17.02 15.36 -21.64
N ILE A 139 -18.08 15.28 -20.84
CA ILE A 139 -18.40 14.07 -20.04
C ILE A 139 -18.49 12.83 -20.91
N GLN A 140 -19.21 12.89 -22.02
CA GLN A 140 -19.42 11.73 -22.87
C GLN A 140 -18.12 11.33 -23.60
N ALA A 141 -17.36 12.30 -24.07
CA ALA A 141 -16.07 12.05 -24.71
C ALA A 141 -15.07 11.40 -23.73
N LEU A 142 -15.01 11.90 -22.49
CA LEU A 142 -14.17 11.31 -21.44
C LEU A 142 -14.62 9.89 -21.07
N ALA A 143 -15.92 9.64 -20.97
CA ALA A 143 -16.44 8.29 -20.69
C ALA A 143 -16.02 7.28 -21.78
N GLU A 144 -16.07 7.66 -23.06
CA GLU A 144 -15.60 6.80 -24.16
C GLU A 144 -14.07 6.61 -24.11
N GLN A 145 -13.31 7.65 -23.80
CA GLN A 145 -11.86 7.54 -23.60
C GLN A 145 -11.51 6.56 -22.47
N LEU A 146 -12.22 6.62 -21.35
CA LEU A 146 -11.98 5.76 -20.19
C LEU A 146 -12.17 4.27 -20.49
N LYS A 147 -13.08 3.90 -21.40
CA LYS A 147 -13.29 2.48 -21.78
C LYS A 147 -12.05 1.83 -22.40
N THR A 148 -11.24 2.61 -23.08
CA THR A 148 -10.05 2.13 -23.80
C THR A 148 -8.73 2.62 -23.22
N ALA A 149 -8.78 3.43 -22.14
CA ALA A 149 -7.58 3.98 -21.54
C ALA A 149 -6.69 2.86 -20.97
N GLU A 150 -5.46 2.83 -21.42
CA GLU A 150 -4.42 2.01 -20.77
C GLU A 150 -3.86 2.77 -19.58
N LEU A 151 -3.96 2.19 -18.39
CA LEU A 151 -3.32 2.74 -17.20
C LEU A 151 -1.83 2.35 -17.18
N PRO A 152 -0.94 3.21 -16.68
CA PRO A 152 0.47 2.88 -16.53
C PRO A 152 0.67 1.57 -15.75
N ARG A 153 1.78 0.87 -16.03
CA ARG A 153 2.19 -0.36 -15.32
C ARG A 153 3.59 -0.24 -14.71
N ASP A 154 4.11 0.98 -14.66
CA ASP A 154 5.44 1.31 -14.14
C ASP A 154 5.37 1.99 -12.76
N GLU A 155 4.28 1.73 -12.02
CA GLU A 155 4.00 2.38 -10.73
C GLU A 155 5.14 2.13 -9.74
N VAL A 156 5.62 0.88 -9.61
CA VAL A 156 6.75 0.54 -8.72
C VAL A 156 8.00 1.31 -9.11
N GLN A 157 8.32 1.34 -10.42
CA GLN A 157 9.47 2.09 -10.91
C GLN A 157 9.35 3.59 -10.61
N THR A 158 8.15 4.13 -10.65
CA THR A 158 7.88 5.55 -10.39
C THR A 158 8.13 5.92 -8.93
N VAL A 159 7.73 5.07 -7.97
CA VAL A 159 7.74 5.39 -6.53
C VAL A 159 8.98 4.86 -5.78
N SER A 160 9.66 3.87 -6.32
CA SER A 160 10.88 3.32 -5.73
C SER A 160 11.99 4.36 -5.64
N THR A 161 12.79 4.30 -4.57
CA THR A 161 14.01 5.12 -4.48
C THR A 161 14.92 4.90 -5.69
N LYS A 162 15.59 5.96 -6.13
CA LYS A 162 16.50 5.87 -7.28
C LYS A 162 17.93 5.50 -6.88
N THR A 163 18.27 5.71 -5.61
CA THR A 163 19.59 5.42 -5.05
C THR A 163 19.45 4.82 -3.67
N PRO A 164 20.32 3.88 -3.28
CA PRO A 164 20.34 3.38 -1.91
C PRO A 164 20.59 4.49 -0.89
N TYR A 165 19.95 4.38 0.27
CA TYR A 165 20.24 5.25 1.41
C TYR A 165 20.08 4.48 2.72
N VAL A 166 20.71 5.01 3.78
CA VAL A 166 20.70 4.36 5.10
C VAL A 166 19.88 5.20 6.09
N SER A 167 18.98 4.52 6.81
CA SER A 167 18.37 5.03 8.03
C SER A 167 19.03 4.33 9.21
N THR A 168 19.85 5.10 9.96
CA THR A 168 20.78 4.55 10.94
C THR A 168 20.10 3.98 12.18
N GLY A 169 20.55 2.82 12.61
CA GLY A 169 20.30 2.17 13.89
C GLY A 169 21.60 1.69 14.51
N SER A 170 21.53 0.92 15.58
CA SER A 170 22.69 0.46 16.36
C SER A 170 22.93 -1.05 16.36
N ASP A 171 21.93 -1.84 15.91
CA ASP A 171 21.92 -3.29 16.10
C ASP A 171 21.95 -4.06 14.77
N LEU A 172 20.86 -4.77 14.45
CA LEU A 172 20.78 -5.60 13.26
C LEU A 172 20.73 -4.78 11.97
N SER A 173 21.39 -5.25 10.92
CA SER A 173 21.36 -4.64 9.59
C SER A 173 20.26 -5.25 8.73
N VAL A 174 19.34 -4.44 8.24
CA VAL A 174 18.23 -4.86 7.38
C VAL A 174 18.34 -4.18 6.03
N VAL A 175 18.29 -4.94 4.94
CA VAL A 175 18.08 -4.40 3.59
C VAL A 175 16.58 -4.38 3.31
N LEU A 176 16.05 -3.20 3.02
CA LEU A 176 14.64 -2.97 2.65
C LEU A 176 14.56 -2.66 1.15
N LEU A 177 13.96 -3.56 0.37
CA LEU A 177 13.66 -3.31 -1.03
C LEU A 177 12.43 -2.39 -1.13
N ASP A 178 12.61 -1.30 -1.86
CA ASP A 178 11.61 -0.24 -1.98
C ASP A 178 10.75 -0.42 -3.24
N PHE A 179 9.59 -1.05 -3.08
CA PHE A 179 8.57 -1.13 -4.13
C PHE A 179 7.56 0.03 -4.08
N GLY A 180 7.77 1.00 -3.22
CA GLY A 180 6.84 2.07 -2.86
C GLY A 180 6.52 2.02 -1.38
N LYS A 181 7.58 1.94 -0.57
CA LYS A 181 7.47 1.76 0.87
C LYS A 181 6.76 2.90 1.58
N LYS A 182 5.99 2.56 2.59
CA LYS A 182 5.57 3.49 3.61
C LYS A 182 6.72 3.79 4.57
N GLN A 183 6.87 5.07 4.93
CA GLN A 183 7.94 5.50 5.82
C GLN A 183 7.84 4.84 7.21
N ASN A 184 6.63 4.44 7.62
CA ASN A 184 6.45 3.80 8.91
C ASN A 184 7.12 2.41 9.00
N ILE A 185 7.32 1.70 7.89
CA ILE A 185 8.11 0.46 7.88
C ILE A 185 9.54 0.73 8.39
N VAL A 186 10.18 1.80 7.89
CA VAL A 186 11.52 2.19 8.32
C VAL A 186 11.51 2.62 9.80
N ARG A 187 10.48 3.38 10.22
CA ARG A 187 10.33 3.80 11.62
C ARG A 187 10.19 2.61 12.57
N GLU A 188 9.41 1.59 12.19
CA GLU A 188 9.21 0.39 13.00
C GLU A 188 10.51 -0.44 13.13
N LEU A 189 11.28 -0.57 12.07
CA LEU A 189 12.58 -1.23 12.13
C LEU A 189 13.59 -0.42 12.97
N ASN A 190 13.68 0.90 12.75
CA ASN A 190 14.60 1.76 13.53
C ASN A 190 14.23 1.82 15.02
N SER A 191 12.94 1.81 15.37
CA SER A 191 12.51 1.81 16.78
C SER A 191 12.94 0.55 17.54
N ARG A 192 13.25 -0.53 16.78
CA ARG A 192 13.80 -1.80 17.28
C ARG A 192 15.32 -1.90 17.14
N GLY A 193 15.99 -0.78 16.86
CA GLY A 193 17.45 -0.71 16.75
C GLY A 193 18.02 -1.07 15.39
N CYS A 194 17.21 -1.48 14.41
CA CYS A 194 17.72 -1.88 13.11
C CYS A 194 18.38 -0.73 12.36
N ASN A 195 19.54 -0.99 11.76
CA ASN A 195 20.18 -0.17 10.76
C ASN A 195 19.59 -0.55 9.39
N VAL A 196 18.79 0.32 8.77
CA VAL A 196 18.01 -0.01 7.56
C VAL A 196 18.66 0.60 6.33
N THR A 197 19.12 -0.24 5.41
CA THR A 197 19.55 0.17 4.08
C THR A 197 18.37 0.01 3.11
N VAL A 198 17.80 1.12 2.69
CA VAL A 198 16.72 1.13 1.68
C VAL A 198 17.35 1.11 0.30
N VAL A 199 16.95 0.15 -0.53
CA VAL A 199 17.50 -0.06 -1.87
C VAL A 199 16.40 -0.02 -2.94
N PRO A 200 16.71 0.34 -4.20
CA PRO A 200 15.76 0.29 -5.31
C PRO A 200 15.14 -1.10 -5.50
N TYR A 201 13.92 -1.12 -6.06
CA TYR A 201 13.16 -2.34 -6.33
C TYR A 201 13.90 -3.36 -7.22
N ASN A 202 14.78 -2.90 -8.09
CA ASN A 202 15.55 -3.70 -9.05
C ASN A 202 16.98 -4.06 -8.59
N THR A 203 17.28 -3.90 -7.30
CA THR A 203 18.55 -4.30 -6.72
C THR A 203 18.71 -5.82 -6.82
N THR A 204 19.88 -6.27 -7.29
CA THR A 204 20.15 -7.69 -7.53
C THR A 204 20.40 -8.46 -6.23
N ALA A 205 20.23 -9.78 -6.29
CA ALA A 205 20.53 -10.67 -5.15
C ALA A 205 22.01 -10.58 -4.74
N GLU A 206 22.91 -10.45 -5.70
CA GLU A 206 24.36 -10.31 -5.46
C GLU A 206 24.69 -9.02 -4.70
N GLU A 207 24.06 -7.91 -5.08
CA GLU A 207 24.23 -6.63 -4.38
C GLU A 207 23.70 -6.72 -2.94
N ILE A 208 22.52 -7.34 -2.74
CA ILE A 208 21.93 -7.53 -1.41
C ILE A 208 22.83 -8.41 -0.54
N LEU A 209 23.27 -9.57 -1.06
CA LEU A 209 24.17 -10.47 -0.35
C LEU A 209 25.52 -9.82 -0.04
N GLY A 210 26.03 -8.99 -0.96
CA GLY A 210 27.27 -8.23 -0.77
C GLY A 210 27.22 -7.22 0.39
N MET A 211 26.03 -6.76 0.77
CA MET A 211 25.81 -5.90 1.95
C MET A 211 25.86 -6.69 3.27
N SER A 212 25.81 -8.02 3.23
CA SER A 212 25.81 -8.92 4.39
C SER A 212 24.78 -8.55 5.46
N PRO A 213 23.50 -8.36 5.10
CA PRO A 213 22.47 -7.97 6.07
C PRO A 213 22.09 -9.15 6.98
N ASP A 214 21.62 -8.84 8.19
CA ASP A 214 21.05 -9.81 9.11
C ASP A 214 19.62 -10.24 8.68
N GLY A 215 18.93 -9.41 7.88
CA GLY A 215 17.60 -9.69 7.32
C GLY A 215 17.28 -8.89 6.07
N VAL A 216 16.36 -9.40 5.27
CA VAL A 216 15.84 -8.73 4.08
C VAL A 216 14.33 -8.51 4.24
N MET A 217 13.87 -7.32 3.91
CA MET A 217 12.47 -6.97 3.93
C MET A 217 12.01 -6.49 2.56
N LEU A 218 10.87 -6.99 2.10
CA LEU A 218 10.18 -6.48 0.93
C LEU A 218 9.04 -5.56 1.37
N SER A 219 9.04 -4.35 0.87
CA SER A 219 8.04 -3.36 1.22
C SER A 219 6.68 -3.62 0.55
N ASN A 220 5.69 -2.85 0.97
CA ASN A 220 4.47 -2.61 0.21
C ASN A 220 4.78 -1.86 -1.10
N GLY A 221 3.79 -1.77 -1.98
CA GLY A 221 3.91 -1.01 -3.22
C GLY A 221 2.64 -1.02 -4.05
N PRO A 222 2.56 -0.19 -5.09
CA PRO A 222 1.44 -0.10 -6.02
C PRO A 222 1.49 -1.18 -7.11
N GLY A 223 0.42 -1.24 -7.88
CA GLY A 223 0.33 -2.03 -9.10
C GLY A 223 0.00 -3.50 -8.89
N ASP A 224 0.19 -4.23 -9.95
CA ASP A 224 -0.01 -5.67 -9.99
C ASP A 224 1.29 -6.37 -9.54
N PRO A 225 1.22 -7.53 -8.88
CA PRO A 225 2.42 -8.30 -8.58
C PRO A 225 3.11 -8.73 -9.89
N ASP A 226 4.33 -8.25 -10.09
CA ASP A 226 5.12 -8.46 -11.30
C ASP A 226 6.25 -9.47 -11.04
N GLU A 227 6.74 -10.13 -12.10
CA GLU A 227 7.80 -11.13 -12.03
C GLU A 227 9.19 -10.55 -11.71
N VAL A 228 9.34 -9.22 -11.71
CA VAL A 228 10.64 -8.52 -11.61
C VAL A 228 11.49 -8.94 -10.41
N ALA A 229 10.87 -9.21 -9.26
CA ALA A 229 11.61 -9.55 -8.05
C ALA A 229 11.71 -11.07 -7.78
N ILE A 230 11.03 -11.91 -8.56
CA ILE A 230 10.91 -13.37 -8.30
C ILE A 230 12.26 -14.05 -8.29
N GLU A 231 13.08 -13.81 -9.30
CA GLU A 231 14.42 -14.42 -9.40
C GLU A 231 15.31 -13.98 -8.23
N MET A 232 15.30 -12.70 -7.90
CA MET A 232 16.06 -12.15 -6.78
C MET A 232 15.63 -12.80 -5.46
N ILE A 233 14.30 -12.91 -5.20
CA ILE A 233 13.77 -13.55 -3.99
C ILE A 233 14.26 -14.99 -3.89
N ASN A 234 14.15 -15.78 -4.95
CA ASN A 234 14.59 -17.18 -4.96
C ASN A 234 16.09 -17.35 -4.67
N ARG A 235 16.91 -16.38 -5.07
CA ARG A 235 18.36 -16.40 -4.81
C ARG A 235 18.75 -16.05 -3.38
N ILE A 236 17.92 -15.28 -2.65
CA ILE A 236 18.20 -14.89 -1.26
C ILE A 236 17.50 -15.78 -0.23
N LEU A 237 16.37 -16.41 -0.59
CA LEU A 237 15.64 -17.29 0.32
C LEU A 237 16.52 -18.41 0.88
N GLY A 238 16.42 -18.62 2.20
CA GLY A 238 17.21 -19.59 2.96
C GLY A 238 18.63 -19.14 3.30
N LYS A 239 19.14 -18.08 2.67
CA LYS A 239 20.45 -17.50 2.99
C LYS A 239 20.37 -16.39 4.03
N ILE A 240 19.23 -15.73 4.12
CA ILE A 240 18.98 -14.59 5.00
C ILE A 240 17.52 -14.66 5.45
N PRO A 241 17.20 -14.34 6.72
CA PRO A 241 15.83 -14.14 7.20
C PRO A 241 15.05 -13.12 6.35
N PHE A 242 13.78 -13.43 6.08
CA PHE A 242 12.98 -12.72 5.09
C PHE A 242 11.59 -12.33 5.64
N PHE A 243 11.18 -11.08 5.42
CA PHE A 243 9.83 -10.61 5.72
C PHE A 243 9.25 -9.78 4.57
N GLY A 244 8.02 -10.10 4.12
CA GLY A 244 7.32 -9.38 3.04
C GLY A 244 6.01 -8.76 3.51
N ILE A 245 5.74 -7.50 3.11
CA ILE A 245 4.50 -6.77 3.41
C ILE A 245 3.77 -6.42 2.12
N CYS A 246 2.47 -6.72 2.04
CA CYS A 246 1.52 -6.37 0.99
C CYS A 246 2.03 -6.83 -0.40
N LEU A 247 2.57 -5.95 -1.25
CA LEU A 247 3.19 -6.36 -2.52
C LEU A 247 4.35 -7.35 -2.27
N GLY A 248 5.17 -7.12 -1.25
CA GLY A 248 6.23 -8.05 -0.84
C GLY A 248 5.72 -9.43 -0.44
N HIS A 249 4.53 -9.54 0.14
CA HIS A 249 3.86 -10.82 0.41
C HIS A 249 3.45 -11.52 -0.90
N GLN A 250 2.88 -10.79 -1.85
CA GLN A 250 2.47 -11.35 -3.14
C GLN A 250 3.68 -11.85 -3.93
N LEU A 251 4.75 -11.05 -4.01
CA LEU A 251 6.00 -11.44 -4.67
C LEU A 251 6.66 -12.67 -4.02
N PHE A 252 6.63 -12.76 -2.70
CA PHE A 252 7.09 -13.95 -1.98
C PHE A 252 6.29 -15.19 -2.35
N ALA A 253 4.96 -15.11 -2.36
CA ALA A 253 4.11 -16.23 -2.74
C ALA A 253 4.33 -16.66 -4.20
N LEU A 254 4.40 -15.71 -5.14
CA LEU A 254 4.67 -15.97 -6.55
C LEU A 254 6.04 -16.62 -6.76
N SER A 255 7.07 -16.19 -6.03
CA SER A 255 8.42 -16.77 -6.10
C SER A 255 8.44 -18.25 -5.73
N GLN A 256 7.49 -18.71 -4.93
CA GLN A 256 7.34 -20.11 -4.52
C GLN A 256 6.33 -20.90 -5.38
N GLY A 257 5.90 -20.34 -6.51
CA GLY A 257 5.03 -21.00 -7.46
C GLY A 257 3.52 -20.84 -7.18
N ALA A 258 3.13 -20.05 -6.19
CA ALA A 258 1.72 -19.70 -5.99
C ALA A 258 1.23 -18.73 -7.09
N THR A 259 -0.08 -18.57 -7.19
CA THR A 259 -0.72 -17.60 -8.10
C THR A 259 -1.52 -16.56 -7.33
N SER A 260 -1.71 -15.39 -7.93
CA SER A 260 -2.56 -14.33 -7.40
C SER A 260 -3.78 -14.10 -8.30
N PHE A 261 -4.82 -13.47 -7.76
CA PHE A 261 -5.98 -13.04 -8.52
C PHE A 261 -6.40 -11.63 -8.15
N LYS A 262 -6.94 -10.89 -9.12
CA LYS A 262 -7.50 -9.56 -8.89
C LYS A 262 -8.83 -9.68 -8.17
N MET A 263 -8.95 -9.05 -7.01
CA MET A 263 -10.18 -8.98 -6.24
C MET A 263 -11.16 -8.01 -6.91
N LYS A 264 -12.45 -8.20 -6.68
CA LYS A 264 -13.49 -7.36 -7.29
C LYS A 264 -13.32 -5.87 -6.97
N PHE A 265 -13.02 -5.53 -5.70
CA PHE A 265 -12.79 -4.15 -5.26
C PHE A 265 -11.65 -4.04 -4.23
N GLY A 266 -10.99 -5.15 -3.87
CA GLY A 266 -9.88 -5.20 -2.92
C GLY A 266 -10.27 -4.89 -1.47
N HIS A 267 -9.27 -4.91 -0.61
CA HIS A 267 -9.38 -4.47 0.78
C HIS A 267 -8.70 -3.10 0.95
N ARG A 268 -9.46 -2.10 1.41
CA ARG A 268 -8.94 -0.74 1.68
C ARG A 268 -9.64 -0.12 2.87
N GLY A 269 -8.90 0.06 3.95
CA GLY A 269 -9.39 0.60 5.22
C GLY A 269 -8.54 0.18 6.39
N ALA A 270 -8.94 0.57 7.60
CA ALA A 270 -8.19 0.34 8.82
C ALA A 270 -8.97 -0.48 9.87
N ASN A 271 -9.95 -1.28 9.43
CA ASN A 271 -10.87 -2.00 10.30
C ASN A 271 -11.16 -3.43 9.80
N HIS A 272 -10.18 -4.06 9.16
CA HIS A 272 -10.31 -5.41 8.63
C HIS A 272 -9.84 -6.44 9.65
N PRO A 273 -10.73 -7.35 10.12
CA PRO A 273 -10.35 -8.39 11.06
C PRO A 273 -9.60 -9.52 10.35
N VAL A 274 -8.42 -9.83 10.83
CA VAL A 274 -7.56 -10.93 10.35
C VAL A 274 -7.29 -11.88 11.49
N LYS A 275 -7.44 -13.19 11.24
CA LYS A 275 -7.17 -14.24 12.22
C LYS A 275 -5.81 -14.87 11.97
N ASP A 276 -4.95 -14.87 12.99
CA ASP A 276 -3.76 -15.73 13.04
C ASP A 276 -4.18 -17.18 13.35
N LEU A 277 -3.94 -18.07 12.41
CA LEU A 277 -4.30 -19.49 12.51
C LEU A 277 -3.42 -20.26 13.49
N ARG A 278 -2.20 -19.75 13.79
CA ARG A 278 -1.24 -20.36 14.71
C ARG A 278 -1.66 -20.19 16.17
N THR A 279 -2.20 -19.00 16.48
CA THR A 279 -2.56 -18.61 17.85
C THR A 279 -4.06 -18.53 18.09
N GLY A 280 -4.86 -18.39 17.04
CA GLY A 280 -6.29 -18.13 17.09
C GLY A 280 -6.65 -16.67 17.40
N LYS A 281 -5.65 -15.78 17.58
CA LYS A 281 -5.85 -14.35 17.84
C LYS A 281 -6.46 -13.68 16.61
N VAL A 282 -7.28 -12.67 16.86
CA VAL A 282 -7.82 -11.79 15.81
C VAL A 282 -7.27 -10.40 16.03
N ASP A 283 -6.61 -9.86 15.01
CA ASP A 283 -6.12 -8.50 14.95
C ASP A 283 -7.00 -7.66 14.02
N ILE A 284 -7.19 -6.39 14.35
CA ILE A 284 -7.78 -5.42 13.43
C ILE A 284 -6.64 -4.80 12.64
N THR A 285 -6.73 -4.88 11.31
CA THR A 285 -5.62 -4.55 10.42
C THR A 285 -5.93 -3.38 9.50
N SER A 286 -4.87 -2.72 9.06
CA SER A 286 -4.89 -1.77 7.95
C SER A 286 -4.63 -2.50 6.65
N GLN A 287 -5.43 -2.22 5.62
CA GLN A 287 -5.41 -2.90 4.34
C GLN A 287 -5.40 -1.89 3.19
N ASN A 288 -4.60 -2.17 2.17
CA ASN A 288 -4.63 -1.45 0.89
C ASN A 288 -4.07 -2.34 -0.22
N HIS A 289 -4.89 -3.25 -0.74
CA HIS A 289 -4.49 -4.12 -1.87
C HIS A 289 -5.68 -4.47 -2.75
N GLY A 290 -5.41 -4.70 -4.04
CA GLY A 290 -6.37 -5.13 -5.05
C GLY A 290 -6.23 -6.60 -5.47
N TYR A 291 -5.17 -7.28 -5.02
CA TYR A 291 -4.87 -8.67 -5.33
C TYR A 291 -4.80 -9.51 -4.06
N SER A 292 -5.07 -10.79 -4.17
CA SER A 292 -4.89 -11.79 -3.11
C SER A 292 -4.27 -13.05 -3.68
N ILE A 293 -3.62 -13.84 -2.83
CA ILE A 293 -3.04 -15.13 -3.22
C ILE A 293 -4.15 -16.17 -3.32
N ASP A 294 -4.13 -16.93 -4.41
CA ASP A 294 -5.03 -18.07 -4.59
C ASP A 294 -4.63 -19.19 -3.61
N ARG A 295 -5.53 -19.45 -2.66
CA ARG A 295 -5.32 -20.46 -1.63
C ARG A 295 -5.10 -21.86 -2.20
N ASP A 296 -5.75 -22.20 -3.31
CA ASP A 296 -5.63 -23.52 -3.91
C ASP A 296 -4.26 -23.72 -4.56
N SER A 297 -3.63 -22.67 -5.05
CA SER A 297 -2.28 -22.73 -5.62
C SER A 297 -1.18 -23.02 -4.59
N LEU A 298 -1.46 -22.84 -3.30
CA LEU A 298 -0.48 -23.08 -2.23
C LEU A 298 -0.27 -24.59 -1.92
N LYS A 299 -1.16 -25.46 -2.40
CA LYS A 299 -1.10 -26.92 -2.11
C LYS A 299 0.18 -27.57 -2.59
N ASP A 300 0.73 -27.07 -3.70
CA ASP A 300 1.93 -27.62 -4.33
C ASP A 300 3.20 -26.81 -3.99
N THR A 301 3.16 -25.99 -2.91
CA THR A 301 4.26 -25.16 -2.47
C THR A 301 4.74 -25.53 -1.06
N ASP A 302 5.94 -25.07 -0.70
CA ASP A 302 6.47 -25.16 0.66
C ASP A 302 5.97 -24.02 1.57
N LEU A 303 4.85 -23.37 1.19
CA LEU A 303 4.21 -22.33 2.00
C LEU A 303 3.07 -22.90 2.84
N GLU A 304 2.87 -22.32 4.01
CA GLU A 304 1.68 -22.51 4.85
C GLU A 304 0.95 -21.21 5.09
N VAL A 305 -0.38 -21.25 5.14
CA VAL A 305 -1.22 -20.10 5.45
C VAL A 305 -1.20 -19.87 6.95
N THR A 306 -0.75 -18.70 7.37
CA THR A 306 -0.68 -18.28 8.78
C THR A 306 -1.81 -17.36 9.18
N HIS A 307 -2.33 -16.55 8.25
CA HIS A 307 -3.39 -15.56 8.52
C HIS A 307 -4.46 -15.60 7.45
N ILE A 308 -5.71 -15.36 7.84
CA ILE A 308 -6.87 -15.26 6.95
C ILE A 308 -7.74 -14.05 7.32
N ALA A 309 -8.30 -13.38 6.30
CA ALA A 309 -9.34 -12.39 6.51
C ALA A 309 -10.63 -13.04 6.99
N LEU A 310 -11.26 -12.48 8.02
CA LEU A 310 -12.53 -13.03 8.53
C LEU A 310 -13.75 -12.64 7.68
N ASN A 311 -13.60 -11.61 6.84
CA ASN A 311 -14.70 -11.11 6.02
C ASN A 311 -15.00 -12.00 4.80
N ASP A 312 -13.97 -12.60 4.19
CA ASP A 312 -14.11 -13.35 2.93
C ASP A 312 -13.20 -14.58 2.83
N GLY A 313 -12.34 -14.82 3.85
CA GLY A 313 -11.47 -16.00 3.90
C GLY A 313 -10.22 -15.92 3.02
N THR A 314 -9.91 -14.75 2.45
CA THR A 314 -8.68 -14.54 1.66
C THR A 314 -7.43 -14.78 2.50
N VAL A 315 -6.35 -15.16 1.80
CA VAL A 315 -5.04 -15.40 2.42
C VAL A 315 -4.43 -14.06 2.81
N GLU A 316 -4.10 -13.91 4.09
CA GLU A 316 -3.57 -12.68 4.67
C GLU A 316 -2.17 -12.84 5.25
N GLY A 317 -1.62 -14.04 5.26
CA GLY A 317 -0.25 -14.28 5.70
C GLY A 317 0.23 -15.67 5.35
N LEU A 318 1.53 -15.75 5.08
CA LEU A 318 2.23 -16.96 4.69
C LEU A 318 3.54 -17.11 5.46
N ARG A 319 3.96 -18.35 5.67
CA ARG A 319 5.27 -18.70 6.18
C ARG A 319 5.84 -19.86 5.35
N HIS A 320 7.14 -19.85 5.11
CA HIS A 320 7.80 -21.01 4.52
C HIS A 320 7.99 -22.11 5.59
N LYS A 321 7.67 -23.36 5.24
CA LYS A 321 7.70 -24.50 6.19
C LYS A 321 9.08 -24.81 6.75
N GLN A 322 10.16 -24.51 6.02
CA GLN A 322 11.54 -24.88 6.36
C GLN A 322 12.49 -23.69 6.47
N LEU A 323 12.28 -22.63 5.68
CA LEU A 323 13.18 -21.48 5.60
C LEU A 323 12.72 -20.36 6.54
N PRO A 324 13.64 -19.51 7.02
CA PRO A 324 13.30 -18.37 7.88
C PRO A 324 12.66 -17.24 7.05
N ALA A 325 11.42 -17.44 6.62
CA ALA A 325 10.70 -16.52 5.76
C ALA A 325 9.21 -16.51 6.08
N PHE A 326 8.64 -15.30 6.20
CA PHE A 326 7.19 -15.09 6.35
C PHE A 326 6.74 -13.79 5.71
N SER A 327 5.44 -13.63 5.52
CA SER A 327 4.87 -12.44 4.93
C SER A 327 3.42 -12.23 5.32
N VAL A 328 2.95 -10.98 5.24
CA VAL A 328 1.55 -10.62 5.47
C VAL A 328 1.03 -9.69 4.38
N GLN A 329 -0.24 -9.87 4.01
CA GLN A 329 -0.90 -9.07 2.98
C GLN A 329 -1.30 -7.69 3.50
N TYR A 330 -1.65 -7.58 4.76
CA TYR A 330 -2.01 -6.34 5.45
C TYR A 330 -0.77 -5.55 5.91
N HIS A 331 -1.00 -4.37 6.49
CA HIS A 331 0.03 -3.42 6.90
C HIS A 331 0.27 -3.46 8.42
N PRO A 332 1.23 -4.25 8.94
CA PRO A 332 1.52 -4.33 10.38
C PRO A 332 2.17 -3.05 10.93
N GLU A 333 2.73 -2.21 10.05
CA GLU A 333 3.26 -0.89 10.37
C GLU A 333 2.15 0.12 10.66
N ALA A 334 0.88 -0.22 10.34
CA ALA A 334 -0.27 0.68 10.46
C ALA A 334 -0.11 2.00 9.65
N ARG A 335 -0.50 3.14 10.23
CA ARG A 335 -0.49 4.49 9.64
C ARG A 335 -1.04 4.55 8.21
N PRO A 336 -2.40 4.68 8.10
CA PRO A 336 -3.33 4.76 9.23
C PRO A 336 -3.68 3.39 9.80
N GLY A 337 -4.26 3.37 10.98
CA GLY A 337 -4.89 2.21 11.56
C GLY A 337 -4.31 1.75 12.89
N PRO A 338 -4.86 0.64 13.42
CA PRO A 338 -4.43 0.07 14.69
C PRO A 338 -3.06 -0.61 14.59
N SER A 339 -2.38 -0.72 15.72
CA SER A 339 -1.07 -1.34 15.85
C SER A 339 -1.13 -2.78 16.37
N ASP A 340 -2.28 -3.44 16.27
CA ASP A 340 -2.55 -4.78 16.84
C ASP A 340 -1.56 -5.83 16.35
N SER A 341 -1.12 -5.72 15.09
CA SER A 341 -0.21 -6.65 14.41
C SER A 341 1.26 -6.19 14.38
N ASN A 342 1.59 -5.11 15.09
CA ASN A 342 2.94 -4.53 15.09
C ASN A 342 4.00 -5.50 15.64
N TYR A 343 3.60 -6.47 16.47
CA TYR A 343 4.46 -7.55 16.99
C TYR A 343 5.15 -8.39 15.88
N LEU A 344 4.67 -8.35 14.65
CA LEU A 344 5.32 -9.06 13.53
C LEU A 344 6.73 -8.51 13.22
N PHE A 345 6.99 -7.25 13.53
CA PHE A 345 8.36 -6.73 13.47
C PHE A 345 9.23 -7.35 14.56
N ASP A 346 8.70 -7.59 15.76
CA ASP A 346 9.44 -8.28 16.82
C ASP A 346 9.69 -9.76 16.48
N GLU A 347 8.73 -10.40 15.80
CA GLU A 347 8.90 -11.76 15.26
C GLU A 347 10.04 -11.80 14.23
N PHE A 348 10.14 -10.79 13.36
CA PHE A 348 11.24 -10.67 12.39
C PHE A 348 12.59 -10.46 13.08
N ILE A 349 12.67 -9.58 14.09
CA ILE A 349 13.89 -9.39 14.90
C ILE A 349 14.33 -10.69 15.56
N THR A 350 13.40 -11.41 16.16
CA THR A 350 13.67 -12.70 16.80
C THR A 350 14.22 -13.71 15.79
N MET A 351 13.61 -13.82 14.63
CA MET A 351 14.04 -14.71 13.55
C MET A 351 15.46 -14.41 13.06
N MET A 352 15.83 -13.12 12.92
CA MET A 352 17.19 -12.71 12.55
C MET A 352 18.21 -13.11 13.62
N ASN A 353 17.91 -12.92 14.90
CA ASN A 353 18.80 -13.29 16.00
C ASN A 353 19.02 -14.81 16.06
N GLU A 354 17.96 -15.61 15.97
CA GLU A 354 18.03 -17.07 15.96
C GLU A 354 18.83 -17.60 14.76
N PHE A 355 18.69 -17.00 13.60
CA PHE A 355 19.44 -17.38 12.41
C PHE A 355 20.93 -17.10 12.58
N LYS A 356 21.28 -15.93 13.09
CA LYS A 356 22.67 -15.51 13.37
C LYS A 356 23.34 -16.39 14.42
N GLU A 357 22.62 -16.83 15.45
CA GLU A 357 23.13 -17.78 16.44
C GLU A 357 23.43 -19.16 15.83
N LYS A 358 22.53 -19.67 14.99
CA LYS A 358 22.75 -20.95 14.29
C LYS A 358 23.98 -20.91 13.39
N GLU A 359 24.18 -19.81 12.63
CA GLU A 359 25.36 -19.65 11.80
C GLU A 359 26.66 -19.60 12.61
N ARG A 360 26.67 -18.95 13.77
CA ARG A 360 27.83 -18.92 14.67
C ARG A 360 28.19 -20.33 15.18
N HIS A 361 27.20 -21.13 15.55
CA HIS A 361 27.41 -22.50 16.02
C HIS A 361 27.88 -23.45 14.92
N PHE A 362 27.52 -23.20 13.66
CA PHE A 362 27.93 -24.02 12.53
C PHE A 362 29.38 -23.72 12.07
N ASN A 363 29.83 -22.49 12.28
CA ASN A 363 31.17 -22.01 11.90
C ASN A 363 32.19 -22.08 13.04
N ALA A 364 31.82 -22.51 14.25
CA ALA A 364 32.66 -22.70 15.42
C ALA A 364 33.05 -24.20 15.60
#